data_8cdebf60e22974f7fb0e3e4a6d200fdf
#
_entry.id   8cdebf60e22974f7fb0e3e4a6d200fdf
#
_cell.length_a   1.000
_cell.length_b   1.000
_cell.length_c   1.000
_cell.angle_alpha   90.00
_cell.angle_beta   90.00
_cell.angle_gamma   90.00
#
_symmetry.space_group_name_H-M   'P 1'
#
loop_
_entity.id
_entity.type
_entity.pdbx_description
1 polymer ?
#
loop_
_entity_poly.entity_id
_entity_poly.type
_entity_poly.pdbx_seq_one_letter_code
_entity_poly.pdbx_strand_id
1 'polypeptide(L)'
;MKAVVIGESSGATMDQIMAVYPRHKAFVDRFVARGEVVGIGPFADLGNMAIFRTREAAEAFAREDPFVLEGLVKSYVIRDWKDTMLT
;
A
#
# COMPACT_ATOMS: atom_id res chain seq x y z
N MET A 1 -12.87 -6.97 -9.94
CA MET A 1 -12.89 -7.01 -8.47
C MET A 1 -11.68 -6.24 -7.94
N LYS A 2 -11.90 -5.34 -7.00
CA LYS A 2 -10.79 -4.62 -6.37
C LYS A 2 -10.00 -5.52 -5.44
N ALA A 3 -8.80 -5.10 -5.08
CA ALA A 3 -7.96 -5.81 -4.14
C ALA A 3 -7.39 -4.82 -3.11
N VAL A 4 -7.26 -5.29 -1.87
CA VAL A 4 -6.81 -4.48 -0.76
C VAL A 4 -5.50 -5.06 -0.22
N VAL A 5 -4.50 -4.20 -0.07
CA VAL A 5 -3.24 -4.55 0.61
C VAL A 5 -3.31 -3.95 2.01
N ILE A 6 -3.18 -4.79 3.02
CA ILE A 6 -3.16 -4.35 4.42
C ILE A 6 -1.79 -4.67 4.99
N GLY A 7 -1.06 -3.64 5.39
CA GLY A 7 0.29 -3.75 5.90
C GLY A 7 0.35 -3.57 7.41
N GLU A 8 1.21 -4.35 8.06
CA GLU A 8 1.47 -4.27 9.48
C GLU A 8 2.75 -3.47 9.73
N SER A 9 2.71 -2.51 10.65
CA SER A 9 3.88 -1.70 10.98
C SER A 9 4.98 -2.54 11.61
N SER A 10 6.23 -2.27 11.25
CA SER A 10 7.40 -2.87 11.90
C SER A 10 7.76 -2.18 13.22
N GLY A 11 7.08 -1.09 13.56
CA GLY A 11 7.46 -0.24 14.69
C GLY A 11 8.53 0.78 14.32
N ALA A 12 8.75 1.03 13.02
CA ALA A 12 9.74 2.00 12.56
C ALA A 12 9.42 3.40 13.11
N THR A 13 10.49 4.15 13.40
CA THR A 13 10.35 5.54 13.86
C THR A 13 9.94 6.45 12.72
N MET A 14 9.43 7.63 13.06
CA MET A 14 9.07 8.63 12.06
C MET A 14 10.29 9.00 11.20
N ASP A 15 11.48 9.12 11.79
CA ASP A 15 12.70 9.43 11.04
C ASP A 15 13.03 8.34 10.03
N GLN A 16 12.85 7.07 10.39
CA GLN A 16 13.07 5.95 9.47
C GLN A 16 12.06 6.00 8.32
N ILE A 17 10.81 6.27 8.64
CA ILE A 17 9.74 6.39 7.63
C ILE A 17 10.04 7.53 6.67
N MET A 18 10.38 8.70 7.19
CA MET A 18 10.63 9.88 6.37
C MET A 18 11.87 9.73 5.48
N ALA A 19 12.86 8.94 5.90
CA ALA A 19 14.04 8.65 5.08
C ALA A 19 13.69 7.88 3.80
N VAL A 20 12.65 7.05 3.84
CA VAL A 20 12.22 6.21 2.71
C VAL A 20 11.06 6.85 1.95
N TYR A 21 10.31 7.73 2.58
CA TYR A 21 9.07 8.29 2.04
C TYR A 21 9.18 8.85 0.62
N PRO A 22 10.22 9.62 0.25
CA PRO A 22 10.32 10.15 -1.12
C PRO A 22 10.32 9.05 -2.19
N ARG A 23 11.00 7.94 -1.94
CA ARG A 23 11.00 6.80 -2.86
C ARG A 23 9.67 6.09 -2.90
N HIS A 24 9.03 5.93 -1.73
CA HIS A 24 7.69 5.36 -1.63
C HIS A 24 6.68 6.22 -2.40
N LYS A 25 6.71 7.53 -2.19
CA LYS A 25 5.80 8.44 -2.87
C LYS A 25 5.97 8.40 -4.39
N ALA A 26 7.20 8.42 -4.87
CA ALA A 26 7.48 8.33 -6.31
C ALA A 26 6.96 7.03 -6.90
N PHE A 27 7.08 5.93 -6.16
CA PHE A 27 6.57 4.62 -6.56
C PHE A 27 5.03 4.62 -6.61
N VAL A 28 4.39 5.14 -5.55
CA VAL A 28 2.93 5.27 -5.50
C VAL A 28 2.41 6.12 -6.65
N ASP A 29 3.08 7.23 -6.95
CA ASP A 29 2.65 8.15 -8.00
C ASP A 29 2.59 7.48 -9.37
N ARG A 30 3.43 6.48 -9.63
CA ARG A 30 3.36 5.71 -10.88
C ARG A 30 2.05 4.92 -11.00
N PHE A 31 1.61 4.33 -9.90
CA PHE A 31 0.34 3.59 -9.87
C PHE A 31 -0.86 4.54 -9.96
N VAL A 32 -0.77 5.69 -9.30
CA VAL A 32 -1.80 6.73 -9.38
C VAL A 32 -1.93 7.22 -10.82
N ALA A 33 -0.80 7.49 -11.49
CA ALA A 33 -0.81 7.98 -12.88
C ALA A 33 -1.46 6.99 -13.84
N ARG A 34 -1.38 5.69 -13.55
CA ARG A 34 -2.01 4.65 -14.36
C ARG A 34 -3.48 4.40 -13.98
N GLY A 35 -4.00 5.11 -12.97
CA GLY A 35 -5.37 4.95 -12.52
C GLY A 35 -5.61 3.65 -11.75
N GLU A 36 -4.57 3.05 -11.21
CA GLU A 36 -4.67 1.75 -10.53
C GLU A 36 -5.00 1.83 -9.05
N VAL A 37 -4.81 3.00 -8.43
CA VAL A 37 -5.02 3.21 -7.00
C VAL A 37 -6.35 3.88 -6.73
N VAL A 38 -7.14 3.30 -5.84
CA VAL A 38 -8.39 3.89 -5.34
C VAL A 38 -8.14 4.71 -4.10
N GLY A 39 -7.30 4.23 -3.22
CA GLY A 39 -6.92 4.93 -1.99
C GLY A 39 -5.69 4.28 -1.39
N ILE A 40 -4.92 5.05 -0.62
CA ILE A 40 -3.72 4.57 0.04
C ILE A 40 -3.39 5.49 1.22
N GLY A 41 -2.99 4.92 2.33
CA GLY A 41 -2.58 5.71 3.48
C GLY A 41 -2.38 4.88 4.74
N PRO A 42 -1.83 5.49 5.78
CA PRO A 42 -1.66 4.85 7.07
C PRO A 42 -2.99 4.79 7.83
N PHE A 43 -3.14 3.79 8.68
CA PHE A 43 -4.20 3.80 9.68
C PHE A 43 -3.84 4.78 10.80
N ALA A 44 -4.87 5.30 11.49
CA ALA A 44 -4.65 6.26 12.57
C ALA A 44 -3.88 5.66 13.75
N ASP A 45 -4.01 4.36 13.97
CA ASP A 45 -3.39 3.67 15.10
C ASP A 45 -2.06 2.98 14.76
N LEU A 46 -1.86 2.40 13.64
CA LEU A 46 -0.61 1.85 13.09
C LEU A 46 -0.95 0.94 11.92
N GLY A 47 0.03 0.75 11.04
CA GLY A 47 -0.19 -0.02 9.83
C GLY A 47 -0.74 0.84 8.71
N ASN A 48 -1.03 0.22 7.58
CA ASN A 48 -1.47 0.96 6.40
C ASN A 48 -2.38 0.11 5.54
N MET A 49 -3.07 0.77 4.61
CA MET A 49 -3.93 0.09 3.66
C MET A 49 -3.83 0.79 2.31
N ALA A 50 -3.87 -0.01 1.25
CA ALA A 50 -3.98 0.50 -0.11
C ALA A 50 -5.04 -0.30 -0.85
N ILE A 51 -5.86 0.39 -1.65
CA ILE A 51 -6.91 -0.23 -2.45
C ILE A 51 -6.56 -0.04 -3.91
N PHE A 52 -6.53 -1.15 -4.63
CA PHE A 52 -6.20 -1.18 -6.06
C PHE A 52 -7.40 -1.67 -6.87
N ARG A 53 -7.48 -1.23 -8.12
CA ARG A 53 -8.59 -1.63 -9.00
C ARG A 53 -8.52 -3.10 -9.39
N THR A 54 -7.32 -3.70 -9.35
CA THR A 54 -7.11 -5.11 -9.69
C THR A 54 -6.16 -5.78 -8.71
N ARG A 55 -6.28 -7.09 -8.58
CA ARG A 55 -5.33 -7.86 -7.78
C ARG A 55 -3.93 -7.83 -8.36
N GLU A 56 -3.81 -7.82 -9.67
CA GLU A 56 -2.52 -7.75 -10.35
C GLU A 56 -1.75 -6.50 -9.95
N ALA A 57 -2.43 -5.34 -9.92
CA ALA A 57 -1.81 -4.09 -9.48
C ALA A 57 -1.42 -4.15 -8.00
N ALA A 58 -2.28 -4.72 -7.15
CA ALA A 58 -1.98 -4.87 -5.73
C ALA A 58 -0.74 -5.74 -5.49
N GLU A 59 -0.61 -6.84 -6.20
CA GLU A 59 0.55 -7.72 -6.08
C GLU A 59 1.82 -7.05 -6.58
N ALA A 60 1.77 -6.37 -7.70
CA ALA A 60 2.91 -5.63 -8.25
C ALA A 60 3.38 -4.55 -7.28
N PHE A 61 2.44 -3.81 -6.68
CA PHE A 61 2.74 -2.80 -5.68
C PHE A 61 3.42 -3.40 -4.46
N ALA A 62 2.83 -4.44 -3.87
CA ALA A 62 3.33 -5.02 -2.63
C ALA A 62 4.73 -5.61 -2.78
N ARG A 63 5.07 -6.15 -3.96
CA ARG A 63 6.40 -6.73 -4.21
C ARG A 63 7.52 -5.69 -4.22
N GLU A 64 7.22 -4.45 -4.62
CA GLU A 64 8.26 -3.47 -4.92
C GLU A 64 8.14 -2.17 -4.13
N ASP A 65 7.14 -2.05 -3.24
CA ASP A 65 6.99 -0.86 -2.41
C ASP A 65 8.26 -0.66 -1.56
N PRO A 66 8.93 0.50 -1.68
CA PRO A 66 10.11 0.80 -0.85
C PRO A 66 9.89 0.61 0.64
N PHE A 67 8.70 0.88 1.17
CA PHE A 67 8.41 0.62 2.58
C PHE A 67 8.47 -0.88 2.91
N VAL A 68 8.04 -1.74 2.00
CA VAL A 68 8.14 -3.19 2.19
C VAL A 68 9.60 -3.64 2.05
N LEU A 69 10.28 -3.18 1.00
CA LEU A 69 11.67 -3.59 0.74
C LEU A 69 12.63 -3.16 1.82
N GLU A 70 12.36 -2.03 2.47
CA GLU A 70 13.22 -1.50 3.55
C GLU A 70 12.79 -1.99 4.94
N GLY A 71 11.81 -2.88 5.00
CA GLY A 71 11.40 -3.49 6.26
C GLY A 71 10.53 -2.62 7.16
N LEU A 72 9.98 -1.53 6.65
CA LEU A 72 9.09 -0.66 7.43
C LEU A 72 7.69 -1.24 7.53
N VAL A 73 7.31 -2.11 6.61
CA VAL A 73 6.12 -2.94 6.67
C VAL A 73 6.56 -4.34 7.06
N LYS A 74 6.17 -4.76 8.24
CA LYS A 74 6.59 -6.06 8.82
C LYS A 74 6.04 -7.23 8.02
N SER A 75 4.78 -7.13 7.64
CA SER A 75 4.09 -8.15 6.85
C SER A 75 2.91 -7.49 6.16
N TYR A 76 2.38 -8.14 5.13
CA TYR A 76 1.17 -7.66 4.48
C TYR A 76 0.32 -8.83 4.03
N VAL A 77 -0.97 -8.56 3.83
CA VAL A 77 -1.91 -9.48 3.19
C VAL A 77 -2.60 -8.77 2.04
N ILE A 78 -2.93 -9.52 1.01
CA ILE A 78 -3.71 -9.02 -0.12
C ILE A 78 -5.04 -9.77 -0.14
N ARG A 79 -6.14 -9.02 -0.16
CA ARG A 79 -7.47 -9.60 -0.16
C ARG A 79 -8.26 -9.09 -1.36
N ASP A 80 -8.97 -9.99 -2.02
CA ASP A 80 -9.94 -9.59 -3.02
C ASP A 80 -11.14 -8.96 -2.30
N TRP A 81 -11.62 -7.84 -2.85
CA TRP A 81 -12.70 -7.07 -2.23
C TRP A 81 -13.86 -6.88 -3.19
N LYS A 82 -14.98 -7.44 -2.84
CA LYS A 82 -16.23 -7.32 -3.59
C LYS A 82 -16.95 -6.06 -3.14
N ASP A 83 -16.58 -4.92 -3.69
CA ASP A 83 -17.08 -3.61 -3.31
C ASP A 83 -18.37 -3.21 -4.06
N THR A 84 -19.26 -4.16 -4.26
CA THR A 84 -20.47 -3.97 -5.09
C THR A 84 -21.75 -3.73 -4.30
N MET A 85 -21.66 -3.64 -2.98
CA MET A 85 -22.85 -3.52 -2.13
C MET A 85 -23.61 -2.21 -2.31
N LEU A 86 -22.93 -1.17 -2.80
CA LEU A 86 -23.52 0.14 -3.00
C LEU A 86 -23.84 0.46 -4.47
N THR A 87 -23.66 -0.49 -5.35
CA THR A 87 -23.89 -0.30 -6.79
C THR A 87 -25.18 -0.90 -7.30
#